data_2a597e952f066d33a0ddff5afc5e542a
#
_entry.id   2a597e952f066d33a0ddff5afc5e542a
#
_cell.length_a   1.000
_cell.length_b   1.000
_cell.length_c   1.000
_cell.angle_alpha   90.00
_cell.angle_beta   90.00
_cell.angle_gamma   90.00
#
_symmetry.space_group_name_H-M   'P 1'
#
loop_
_entity.id
_entity.type
_entity.pdbx_description
1 polymer ?
#
loop_
_entity_poly.entity_id
_entity_poly.type
_entity_poly.pdbx_seq_one_letter_code
_entity_poly.pdbx_strand_id
1 'polypeptide(L)'
;MARTGIGYDVHQLVEGETLIIGGVEIPSKFGSEGHSDGDGLIHAVVDALLGAAALGDIGQFFPSEDETWKGVSSNHFLVDTVNRVREAGFRINNVDATVILQTPTLVDHISQMKYNLAYSMQIDESQVSVKATTADYLGFVGDGSGWAVLAVATLCNNNE
;
A
#
# COMPACT_ATOMS: atom_id res chain seq x y z
N MET A 1 5.13 -9.90 -22.35
CA MET A 1 5.02 -8.40 -22.39
C MET A 1 4.75 -7.90 -20.99
N ALA A 2 5.56 -6.94 -20.49
CA ALA A 2 5.38 -6.34 -19.17
C ALA A 2 4.35 -5.20 -19.22
N ARG A 3 3.57 -5.05 -18.13
CA ARG A 3 2.61 -3.96 -17.88
C ARG A 3 2.95 -3.30 -16.55
N THR A 4 2.85 -1.99 -16.48
CA THR A 4 3.17 -1.22 -15.27
C THR A 4 1.97 -0.41 -14.85
N GLY A 5 1.70 -0.39 -13.55
CA GLY A 5 0.71 0.46 -12.90
C GLY A 5 1.34 1.28 -11.80
N ILE A 6 0.73 2.41 -11.49
CA ILE A 6 1.10 3.32 -10.41
C ILE A 6 -0.07 3.41 -9.42
N GLY A 7 0.25 3.45 -8.13
CA GLY A 7 -0.69 3.75 -7.05
C GLY A 7 -0.20 4.94 -6.24
N TYR A 8 -1.12 5.77 -5.81
CA TYR A 8 -0.88 6.89 -4.92
C TYR A 8 -1.96 6.91 -3.85
N ASP A 9 -1.55 7.02 -2.60
CA ASP A 9 -2.49 7.10 -1.48
C ASP A 9 -2.04 8.13 -0.46
N VAL A 10 -2.98 8.77 0.20
CA VAL A 10 -2.76 9.82 1.21
C VAL A 10 -3.71 9.58 2.38
N HIS A 11 -3.18 9.65 3.59
CA HIS A 11 -3.97 9.59 4.81
C HIS A 11 -3.69 10.80 5.71
N GLN A 12 -4.73 11.31 6.34
CA GLN A 12 -4.62 12.28 7.42
C GLN A 12 -4.05 11.58 8.65
N LEU A 13 -3.20 12.28 9.41
CA LEU A 13 -2.71 11.84 10.71
C LEU A 13 -3.52 12.49 11.83
N VAL A 14 -4.07 11.65 12.71
CA VAL A 14 -4.92 12.06 13.82
C VAL A 14 -4.37 11.52 15.13
N GLU A 15 -4.34 12.35 16.17
CA GLU A 15 -3.86 11.94 17.49
C GLU A 15 -4.77 10.87 18.11
N GLY A 16 -4.15 9.81 18.64
CA GLY A 16 -4.85 8.70 19.28
C GLY A 16 -5.25 7.55 18.34
N GLU A 17 -5.14 7.74 17.03
CA GLU A 17 -5.32 6.65 16.07
C GLU A 17 -4.05 5.79 15.91
N THR A 18 -4.23 4.55 15.48
CA THR A 18 -3.12 3.63 15.23
C THR A 18 -2.48 3.90 13.86
N LEU A 19 -1.16 3.89 13.80
CA LEU A 19 -0.42 3.98 12.55
C LEU A 19 -0.02 2.58 12.07
N ILE A 20 -0.66 2.12 10.98
CA ILE A 20 -0.35 0.82 10.36
C ILE A 20 0.19 1.09 8.96
N ILE A 21 1.37 0.53 8.66
CA ILE A 21 2.05 0.68 7.36
C ILE A 21 2.61 -0.67 6.92
N GLY A 22 2.12 -1.19 5.80
CA GLY A 22 2.53 -2.51 5.29
C GLY A 22 2.24 -3.65 6.27
N GLY A 23 1.10 -3.57 6.96
CA GLY A 23 0.68 -4.53 7.98
C GLY A 23 1.50 -4.49 9.27
N VAL A 24 2.30 -3.44 9.48
CA VAL A 24 3.11 -3.24 10.69
C VAL A 24 2.54 -2.08 11.50
N GLU A 25 2.24 -2.32 12.76
CA GLU A 25 1.89 -1.27 13.69
C GLU A 25 3.15 -0.48 14.10
N ILE A 26 3.15 0.81 13.78
CA ILE A 26 4.28 1.71 14.03
C ILE A 26 4.01 2.50 15.32
N PRO A 27 4.92 2.46 16.31
CA PRO A 27 4.77 3.28 17.51
C PRO A 27 4.73 4.77 17.17
N SER A 28 3.58 5.40 17.41
CA SER A 28 3.34 6.82 17.10
C SER A 28 2.22 7.37 17.98
N LYS A 29 2.23 8.69 18.23
CA LYS A 29 1.11 9.39 18.84
C LYS A 29 -0.03 9.64 17.86
N PHE A 30 0.27 9.63 16.57
CA PHE A 30 -0.66 9.91 15.49
C PHE A 30 -0.75 8.68 14.60
N GLY A 31 -1.95 8.37 14.17
CA GLY A 31 -2.22 7.29 13.22
C GLY A 31 -3.10 7.75 12.08
N SER A 32 -3.34 6.86 11.15
CA SER A 32 -4.12 7.17 9.95
C SER A 32 -5.60 7.26 10.27
N GLU A 33 -6.24 8.36 9.90
CA GLU A 33 -7.69 8.39 9.78
C GLU A 33 -8.11 7.64 8.52
N GLY A 34 -9.02 6.69 8.65
CA GLY A 34 -9.50 5.90 7.52
C GLY A 34 -10.68 5.01 7.84
N HIS A 35 -11.38 4.56 6.80
CA HIS A 35 -12.53 3.65 6.92
C HIS A 35 -12.10 2.21 7.26
N SER A 36 -10.98 1.75 6.67
CA SER A 36 -10.30 0.48 6.98
C SER A 36 -9.30 0.66 8.13
N ASP A 37 -8.22 -0.07 8.14
CA ASP A 37 -7.11 0.11 9.10
C ASP A 37 -6.16 1.27 8.76
N GLY A 38 -6.41 2.02 7.67
CA GLY A 38 -5.63 3.17 7.25
C GLY A 38 -4.23 2.86 6.70
N ASP A 39 -3.98 1.63 6.26
CA ASP A 39 -2.69 1.22 5.69
C ASP A 39 -2.51 1.75 4.26
N GLY A 40 -2.01 2.97 4.14
CA GLY A 40 -1.79 3.62 2.85
C GLY A 40 -0.75 2.92 1.97
N LEU A 41 0.21 2.18 2.55
CA LEU A 41 1.16 1.42 1.75
C LEU A 41 0.47 0.28 1.00
N ILE A 42 -0.38 -0.47 1.68
CA ILE A 42 -1.16 -1.54 1.03
C ILE A 42 -2.14 -0.94 0.01
N HIS A 43 -2.82 0.17 0.32
CA HIS A 43 -3.75 0.82 -0.61
C HIS A 43 -3.08 1.24 -1.91
N ALA A 44 -1.90 1.87 -1.82
CA ALA A 44 -1.13 2.26 -3.01
C ALA A 44 -0.66 1.05 -3.83
N VAL A 45 -0.25 -0.04 -3.18
CA VAL A 45 0.13 -1.29 -3.86
C VAL A 45 -1.07 -1.93 -4.57
N VAL A 46 -2.24 -1.96 -3.93
CA VAL A 46 -3.49 -2.44 -4.52
C VAL A 46 -3.83 -1.66 -5.79
N ASP A 47 -3.80 -0.34 -5.73
CA ASP A 47 -4.06 0.51 -6.90
C ASP A 47 -3.04 0.31 -8.03
N ALA A 48 -1.76 0.17 -7.69
CA ALA A 48 -0.73 -0.12 -8.67
C ALA A 48 -0.97 -1.46 -9.40
N LEU A 49 -1.36 -2.50 -8.66
CA LEU A 49 -1.66 -3.82 -9.21
C LEU A 49 -2.92 -3.80 -10.11
N LEU A 50 -4.00 -3.18 -9.63
CA LEU A 50 -5.25 -3.04 -10.39
C LEU A 50 -5.01 -2.23 -11.67
N GLY A 51 -4.29 -1.11 -11.57
CA GLY A 51 -3.96 -0.28 -12.72
C GLY A 51 -3.10 -1.00 -13.76
N ALA A 52 -2.09 -1.77 -13.32
CA ALA A 52 -1.26 -2.58 -14.22
C ALA A 52 -2.07 -3.64 -14.98
N ALA A 53 -3.06 -4.24 -14.30
CA ALA A 53 -3.97 -5.22 -14.89
C ALA A 53 -5.11 -4.59 -15.72
N ALA A 54 -5.27 -3.25 -15.69
CA ALA A 54 -6.39 -2.50 -16.28
C ALA A 54 -7.76 -2.92 -15.71
N LEU A 55 -7.82 -3.19 -14.40
CA LEU A 55 -9.04 -3.61 -13.69
C LEU A 55 -9.75 -2.46 -12.97
N GLY A 56 -9.18 -1.25 -12.94
CA GLY A 56 -9.72 -0.10 -12.25
C GLY A 56 -8.93 0.27 -11.00
N ASP A 57 -9.59 0.61 -9.92
CA ASP A 57 -9.01 1.12 -8.68
C ASP A 57 -9.63 0.49 -7.42
N ILE A 58 -9.01 0.76 -6.26
CA ILE A 58 -9.44 0.22 -4.96
C ILE A 58 -10.87 0.61 -4.61
N GLY A 59 -11.31 1.83 -4.96
CA GLY A 59 -12.64 2.32 -4.63
C GLY A 59 -13.76 1.60 -5.37
N GLN A 60 -13.48 1.01 -6.54
CA GLN A 60 -14.46 0.23 -7.30
C GLN A 60 -14.75 -1.13 -6.63
N PHE A 61 -13.77 -1.73 -5.96
CA PHE A 61 -13.90 -3.04 -5.34
C PHE A 61 -14.19 -2.96 -3.83
N PHE A 62 -13.69 -1.93 -3.17
CA PHE A 62 -13.77 -1.75 -1.72
C PHE A 62 -14.19 -0.31 -1.37
N PRO A 63 -15.41 0.11 -1.79
CA PRO A 63 -15.86 1.48 -1.58
C PRO A 63 -15.92 1.83 -0.09
N SER A 64 -15.44 3.02 0.26
CA SER A 64 -15.40 3.50 1.64
C SER A 64 -16.79 3.76 2.25
N GLU A 65 -17.81 3.88 1.44
CA GLU A 65 -19.21 4.02 1.89
C GLU A 65 -19.83 2.67 2.32
N ASP A 66 -19.19 1.54 1.99
CA ASP A 66 -19.69 0.21 2.37
C ASP A 66 -19.17 -0.15 3.77
N GLU A 67 -20.10 -0.19 4.73
CA GLU A 67 -19.83 -0.56 6.13
C GLU A 67 -19.19 -1.96 6.29
N THR A 68 -19.26 -2.83 5.26
CA THR A 68 -18.60 -4.14 5.24
C THR A 68 -17.10 -4.01 5.43
N TRP A 69 -16.49 -2.93 4.94
CA TRP A 69 -15.04 -2.71 4.96
C TRP A 69 -14.55 -1.91 6.17
N LYS A 70 -15.45 -1.48 7.04
CA LYS A 70 -15.11 -0.69 8.21
C LYS A 70 -14.22 -1.47 9.19
N GLY A 71 -13.03 -0.95 9.46
CA GLY A 71 -12.04 -1.57 10.34
C GLY A 71 -11.42 -2.86 9.83
N VAL A 72 -11.71 -3.24 8.56
CA VAL A 72 -11.10 -4.41 7.93
C VAL A 72 -9.62 -4.16 7.67
N SER A 73 -8.79 -5.16 7.90
CA SER A 73 -7.37 -5.09 7.55
C SER A 73 -7.19 -4.93 6.04
N SER A 74 -6.40 -3.95 5.63
CA SER A 74 -6.07 -3.69 4.22
C SER A 74 -5.38 -4.88 3.56
N ASN A 75 -4.77 -5.78 4.33
CA ASN A 75 -4.23 -7.03 3.82
C ASN A 75 -5.29 -7.88 3.09
N HIS A 76 -6.54 -7.82 3.52
CA HIS A 76 -7.65 -8.48 2.84
C HIS A 76 -7.82 -7.93 1.40
N PHE A 77 -7.72 -6.62 1.23
CA PHE A 77 -7.80 -5.98 -0.09
C PHE A 77 -6.65 -6.40 -0.99
N LEU A 78 -5.43 -6.52 -0.43
CA LEU A 78 -4.27 -6.95 -1.18
C LEU A 78 -4.42 -8.40 -1.67
N VAL A 79 -4.82 -9.31 -0.81
CA VAL A 79 -5.01 -10.74 -1.16
C VAL A 79 -6.09 -10.90 -2.23
N ASP A 80 -7.22 -10.22 -2.09
CA ASP A 80 -8.30 -10.23 -3.10
C ASP A 80 -7.81 -9.68 -4.44
N THR A 81 -7.09 -8.55 -4.41
CA THR A 81 -6.50 -7.95 -5.62
C THR A 81 -5.53 -8.87 -6.34
N VAL A 82 -4.67 -9.57 -5.59
CA VAL A 82 -3.74 -10.57 -6.15
C VAL A 82 -4.49 -11.67 -6.89
N ASN A 83 -5.59 -12.16 -6.31
CA ASN A 83 -6.42 -13.18 -6.97
C ASN A 83 -7.04 -12.64 -8.27
N ARG A 84 -7.58 -11.42 -8.26
CA ARG A 84 -8.13 -10.77 -9.48
C ARG A 84 -7.08 -10.61 -10.58
N VAL A 85 -5.87 -10.19 -10.21
CA VAL A 85 -4.74 -10.05 -11.15
C VAL A 85 -4.40 -11.40 -11.79
N ARG A 86 -4.38 -12.47 -11.00
CA ARG A 86 -4.12 -13.83 -11.50
C ARG A 86 -5.24 -14.35 -12.41
N GLU A 87 -6.49 -14.13 -12.02
CA GLU A 87 -7.67 -14.48 -12.83
C GLU A 87 -7.68 -13.73 -14.16
N ALA A 88 -7.19 -12.50 -14.19
CA ALA A 88 -7.00 -11.71 -15.41
C ALA A 88 -5.82 -12.21 -16.29
N GLY A 89 -5.11 -13.26 -15.88
CA GLY A 89 -4.03 -13.89 -16.67
C GLY A 89 -2.64 -13.30 -16.44
N PHE A 90 -2.44 -12.57 -15.33
CA PHE A 90 -1.16 -11.94 -15.01
C PHE A 90 -0.50 -12.55 -13.77
N ARG A 91 0.81 -12.44 -13.71
CA ARG A 91 1.62 -12.64 -12.50
C ARG A 91 2.35 -11.36 -12.13
N ILE A 92 2.55 -11.15 -10.84
CA ILE A 92 3.32 -10.02 -10.32
C ILE A 92 4.80 -10.28 -10.60
N ASN A 93 5.47 -9.33 -11.27
CA ASN A 93 6.90 -9.38 -11.49
C ASN A 93 7.67 -8.72 -10.34
N ASN A 94 7.30 -7.50 -10.00
CA ASN A 94 7.84 -6.79 -8.85
C ASN A 94 6.93 -5.63 -8.41
N VAL A 95 7.16 -5.18 -7.18
CA VAL A 95 6.55 -3.98 -6.60
C VAL A 95 7.65 -3.12 -6.00
N ASP A 96 7.59 -1.82 -6.25
CA ASP A 96 8.42 -0.81 -5.62
C ASP A 96 7.53 0.29 -5.02
N ALA A 97 7.74 0.61 -3.75
CA ALA A 97 6.96 1.62 -3.05
C ALA A 97 7.85 2.59 -2.26
N THR A 98 7.39 3.83 -2.17
CA THR A 98 8.01 4.87 -1.34
C THR A 98 6.98 5.44 -0.39
N VAL A 99 7.23 5.28 0.91
CA VAL A 99 6.45 5.91 1.98
C VAL A 99 7.03 7.30 2.25
N ILE A 100 6.18 8.32 2.23
CA ILE A 100 6.55 9.72 2.45
C ILE A 100 5.91 10.15 3.76
N LEU A 101 6.71 10.13 4.83
CA LEU A 101 6.26 10.38 6.20
C LEU A 101 7.33 11.21 6.94
N GLN A 102 6.92 12.31 7.57
CA GLN A 102 7.86 13.17 8.28
C GLN A 102 8.36 12.53 9.56
N THR A 103 7.47 11.98 10.37
CA THR A 103 7.74 11.22 11.61
C THR A 103 6.64 10.18 11.86
N PRO A 104 6.97 9.04 12.50
CA PRO A 104 8.27 8.58 12.96
C PRO A 104 9.17 8.02 11.84
N THR A 105 10.43 7.74 12.17
CA THR A 105 11.38 7.03 11.29
C THR A 105 10.96 5.57 11.11
N LEU A 106 11.03 5.06 9.88
CA LEU A 106 10.54 3.73 9.51
C LEU A 106 11.63 2.68 9.27
N VAL A 107 12.92 3.04 9.40
CA VAL A 107 14.05 2.20 9.01
C VAL A 107 14.01 0.79 9.64
N ASP A 108 13.63 0.69 10.91
CA ASP A 108 13.60 -0.57 11.66
C ASP A 108 12.39 -1.46 11.28
N HIS A 109 11.42 -0.91 10.54
CA HIS A 109 10.17 -1.59 10.18
C HIS A 109 10.13 -2.03 8.70
N ILE A 110 11.02 -1.51 7.85
CA ILE A 110 11.02 -1.76 6.40
C ILE A 110 11.09 -3.25 6.06
N SER A 111 11.95 -4.00 6.74
CA SER A 111 12.10 -5.44 6.48
C SER A 111 10.81 -6.21 6.74
N GLN A 112 10.09 -5.89 7.82
CA GLN A 112 8.81 -6.54 8.13
C GLN A 112 7.71 -6.13 7.15
N MET A 113 7.67 -4.88 6.71
CA MET A 113 6.74 -4.42 5.66
C MET A 113 6.96 -5.19 4.35
N LYS A 114 8.21 -5.33 3.91
CA LYS A 114 8.58 -6.13 2.72
C LYS A 114 8.11 -7.57 2.84
N TYR A 115 8.40 -8.21 3.97
CA TYR A 115 7.99 -9.59 4.23
C TYR A 115 6.46 -9.74 4.16
N ASN A 116 5.70 -8.86 4.82
CA ASN A 116 4.24 -8.90 4.83
C ASN A 116 3.66 -8.75 3.43
N LEU A 117 4.16 -7.80 2.65
CA LEU A 117 3.72 -7.58 1.27
C LEU A 117 4.05 -8.79 0.38
N ALA A 118 5.28 -9.29 0.43
CA ALA A 118 5.71 -10.45 -0.35
C ALA A 118 4.87 -11.70 -0.01
N TYR A 119 4.65 -11.94 1.28
CA TYR A 119 3.82 -13.05 1.75
C TYR A 119 2.38 -12.96 1.23
N SER A 120 1.75 -11.80 1.34
CA SER A 120 0.37 -11.59 0.89
C SER A 120 0.23 -11.66 -0.63
N MET A 121 1.23 -11.19 -1.37
CA MET A 121 1.29 -11.29 -2.83
C MET A 121 1.76 -12.68 -3.32
N GLN A 122 2.27 -13.53 -2.43
CA GLN A 122 2.85 -14.85 -2.75
C GLN A 122 3.97 -14.75 -3.81
N ILE A 123 4.89 -13.82 -3.59
CA ILE A 123 6.09 -13.60 -4.39
C ILE A 123 7.32 -13.61 -3.48
N ASP A 124 8.52 -13.67 -4.07
CA ASP A 124 9.77 -13.60 -3.32
C ASP A 124 10.02 -12.18 -2.78
N GLU A 125 10.62 -12.07 -1.59
CA GLU A 125 10.96 -10.75 -1.01
C GLU A 125 11.89 -9.92 -1.89
N SER A 126 12.70 -10.55 -2.73
CA SER A 126 13.55 -9.84 -3.70
C SER A 126 12.77 -9.11 -4.79
N GLN A 127 11.47 -9.43 -4.96
CA GLN A 127 10.57 -8.77 -5.90
C GLN A 127 9.85 -7.57 -5.27
N VAL A 128 10.07 -7.30 -3.97
CA VAL A 128 9.45 -6.19 -3.24
C VAL A 128 10.51 -5.21 -2.75
N SER A 129 10.32 -3.94 -3.09
CA SER A 129 11.10 -2.82 -2.56
C SER A 129 10.19 -1.89 -1.78
N VAL A 130 10.60 -1.53 -0.56
CA VAL A 130 9.95 -0.49 0.26
C VAL A 130 11.02 0.48 0.70
N LYS A 131 10.82 1.76 0.39
CA LYS A 131 11.68 2.87 0.80
C LYS A 131 10.86 3.86 1.61
N ALA A 132 11.51 4.62 2.48
CA ALA A 132 10.89 5.70 3.21
C ALA A 132 11.69 6.99 3.03
N THR A 133 10.99 8.11 2.97
CA THR A 133 11.57 9.44 2.92
C THR A 133 10.72 10.43 3.71
N THR A 134 11.32 11.55 4.13
CA THR A 134 10.58 12.70 4.65
C THR A 134 10.19 13.65 3.52
N ALA A 135 9.48 14.72 3.86
CA ALA A 135 9.19 15.83 2.96
C ALA A 135 10.02 17.09 3.29
N ASP A 136 11.09 16.95 4.07
CA ASP A 136 11.94 18.07 4.51
C ASP A 136 11.15 19.25 5.11
N TYR A 137 10.13 18.92 5.90
CA TYR A 137 9.19 19.88 6.53
C TYR A 137 8.36 20.70 5.55
N LEU A 138 8.19 20.24 4.30
CA LEU A 138 7.38 20.90 3.28
C LEU A 138 5.99 20.27 3.14
N GLY A 139 4.98 21.11 2.98
CA GLY A 139 3.61 20.69 2.71
C GLY A 139 2.96 19.89 3.84
N PHE A 140 1.84 19.22 3.52
CA PHE A 140 1.03 18.46 4.50
C PHE A 140 1.76 17.27 5.15
N VAL A 141 2.74 16.70 4.46
CA VAL A 141 3.60 15.67 5.06
C VAL A 141 4.59 16.32 6.02
N GLY A 142 5.20 17.43 5.57
CA GLY A 142 6.23 18.12 6.35
C GLY A 142 5.71 18.76 7.64
N ASP A 143 4.45 19.22 7.66
CA ASP A 143 3.80 19.78 8.87
C ASP A 143 3.18 18.69 9.77
N GLY A 144 3.17 17.43 9.33
CA GLY A 144 2.66 16.30 10.11
C GLY A 144 1.15 16.12 10.06
N SER A 145 0.43 16.85 9.19
CA SER A 145 -1.03 16.69 9.05
C SER A 145 -1.44 15.44 8.27
N GLY A 146 -0.51 14.86 7.51
CA GLY A 146 -0.77 13.64 6.76
C GLY A 146 0.52 12.95 6.29
N TRP A 147 0.36 11.87 5.58
CA TRP A 147 1.42 11.12 4.94
C TRP A 147 0.96 10.55 3.60
N ALA A 148 1.88 10.18 2.75
CA ALA A 148 1.60 9.73 1.40
C ALA A 148 2.42 8.50 1.04
N VAL A 149 1.95 7.75 0.04
CA VAL A 149 2.67 6.62 -0.55
C VAL A 149 2.56 6.68 -2.06
N LEU A 150 3.66 6.40 -2.73
CA LEU A 150 3.71 6.08 -4.15
C LEU A 150 4.13 4.61 -4.30
N ALA A 151 3.42 3.86 -5.14
CA ALA A 151 3.76 2.49 -5.48
C ALA A 151 3.77 2.30 -6.99
N VAL A 152 4.65 1.43 -7.46
CA VAL A 152 4.69 0.95 -8.84
C VAL A 152 4.66 -0.57 -8.82
N ALA A 153 3.80 -1.17 -9.62
CA ALA A 153 3.76 -2.61 -9.82
C ALA A 153 4.01 -2.96 -11.28
N THR A 154 4.78 -4.00 -11.52
CA THR A 154 4.98 -4.56 -12.86
C THR A 154 4.40 -5.97 -12.91
N LEU A 155 3.57 -6.22 -13.90
CA LEU A 155 2.96 -7.51 -14.19
C LEU A 155 3.51 -8.09 -15.49
N CYS A 156 3.55 -9.41 -15.56
CA CYS A 156 3.84 -10.18 -16.80
C CYS A 156 2.69 -11.13 -17.07
N ASN A 157 2.53 -11.54 -18.34
CA ASN A 157 1.55 -12.58 -18.69
C ASN A 157 1.95 -13.91 -18.07
N ASN A 158 0.97 -14.71 -17.63
CA ASN A 158 1.22 -16.04 -17.05
C ASN A 158 1.90 -17.02 -18.02
N ASN A 159 1.84 -16.77 -19.32
CA ASN A 159 2.34 -17.66 -20.36
C ASN A 159 3.73 -17.26 -20.91
N GLU A 160 4.44 -16.34 -20.25
CA GLU A 160 5.80 -15.91 -20.62
C GLU A 160 6.84 -16.31 -19.59
#